data_169b023e4901c354ab5e644121cf9450
#
_entry.id   169b023e4901c354ab5e644121cf9450
#
_cell.length_a   1.000
_cell.length_b   1.000
_cell.length_c   1.000
_cell.angle_alpha   90.00
_cell.angle_beta   90.00
_cell.angle_gamma   90.00
#
_symmetry.space_group_name_H-M   'P 1'
#
loop_
_entity.id
_entity.type
_entity.pdbx_description
1 polymer ?
#
loop_
_entity_poly.entity_id
_entity_poly.type
_entity_poly.pdbx_seq_one_letter_code
_entity_poly.pdbx_strand_id
1 'polypeptide(L)'
;HLGSIRQYCFLFLTLQRRTYIINTPLKDNKIVYFLSNKHIILAEAIMGLGGINTESIYADIPFEELSSKLDILKQRYIDGNIPGLAERKERLKKLIDIVEDNSDAFGEAIQSDFGTRHQQISLLADVRSTLSFANYSYKNVSSWMQPEKRSPNFPLNLLGAKARVHYQPYGVVGIISPWNFPVNLSIGPLVDAFAAGNAAMIKLSEFVPRTSQLVENLIKENFSESEVVVINGAMQTSIDFTKLPFDHLIYTGSTDIAKKVSSEAAKNLVPLTLELGGKSPTIAVSYTHLRAHETHS
;
A
#
# COMPACT_ATOMS: atom_id res chain seq x y z
N HIS A 1 5.52 -4.31 -22.78
CA HIS A 1 6.44 -4.26 -21.62
C HIS A 1 5.81 -3.72 -20.31
N LEU A 2 4.50 -3.56 -20.27
CA LEU A 2 3.72 -3.49 -19.01
C LEU A 2 3.72 -4.83 -18.25
N GLY A 3 4.28 -5.89 -18.86
CA GLY A 3 4.34 -7.24 -18.28
C GLY A 3 5.35 -7.42 -17.16
N SER A 4 6.42 -6.62 -17.07
CA SER A 4 7.48 -6.86 -16.07
C SER A 4 7.20 -6.24 -14.70
N ILE A 5 6.44 -5.15 -14.64
CA ILE A 5 6.03 -4.56 -13.36
C ILE A 5 4.99 -5.46 -12.67
N ARG A 6 4.13 -6.13 -13.45
CA ARG A 6 3.22 -7.17 -12.94
C ARG A 6 3.94 -8.39 -12.37
N GLN A 7 5.18 -8.67 -12.77
CA GLN A 7 5.83 -9.95 -12.45
C GLN A 7 6.38 -10.01 -11.03
N TYR A 8 6.73 -8.88 -10.39
CA TYR A 8 7.21 -8.87 -9.00
C TYR A 8 6.09 -8.64 -7.98
N CYS A 9 5.07 -7.85 -8.28
CA CYS A 9 3.80 -7.92 -7.55
C CYS A 9 3.12 -9.31 -7.70
N PHE A 10 3.29 -9.96 -8.86
CA PHE A 10 2.70 -11.25 -9.18
C PHE A 10 3.34 -12.44 -8.46
N LEU A 11 4.60 -12.39 -8.02
CA LEU A 11 5.22 -13.50 -7.28
C LEU A 11 4.66 -13.65 -5.86
N PHE A 12 4.13 -12.56 -5.26
CA PHE A 12 3.37 -12.62 -4.00
C PHE A 12 1.87 -12.90 -4.21
N LEU A 13 1.35 -12.67 -5.42
CA LEU A 13 -0.09 -12.73 -5.74
C LEU A 13 -0.53 -14.01 -6.48
N THR A 14 0.39 -14.82 -7.04
CA THR A 14 0.02 -15.97 -7.90
C THR A 14 -0.37 -17.24 -7.12
N LEU A 15 -0.37 -17.22 -5.79
CA LEU A 15 -0.78 -18.36 -4.95
C LEU A 15 -2.22 -18.31 -4.47
N GLN A 16 -3.05 -17.41 -5.00
CA GLN A 16 -4.37 -17.16 -4.42
C GLN A 16 -5.57 -17.46 -5.34
N ARG A 17 -5.88 -18.72 -5.63
CA ARG A 17 -7.26 -19.11 -6.05
C ARG A 17 -7.53 -20.59 -5.76
N ARG A 18 -8.28 -20.90 -4.73
CA ARG A 18 -9.31 -21.94 -4.45
C ARG A 18 -9.22 -22.46 -3.02
N THR A 19 -10.29 -22.25 -2.25
CA THR A 19 -10.49 -22.92 -0.97
C THR A 19 -11.24 -24.23 -1.24
N TYR A 20 -10.67 -25.36 -0.85
CA TYR A 20 -11.36 -26.64 -0.78
C TYR A 20 -11.57 -27.00 0.68
N ILE A 21 -12.81 -27.28 1.06
CA ILE A 21 -13.14 -27.82 2.37
C ILE A 21 -13.17 -29.34 2.21
N ILE A 22 -12.25 -30.04 2.85
CA ILE A 22 -12.28 -31.50 2.94
C ILE A 22 -12.85 -31.84 4.30
N ASN A 23 -14.09 -32.33 4.31
CA ASN A 23 -14.76 -32.83 5.49
C ASN A 23 -14.35 -34.29 5.67
N THR A 24 -13.47 -34.60 6.65
CA THR A 24 -13.26 -35.96 7.11
C THR A 24 -13.94 -36.12 8.48
N PRO A 25 -14.75 -37.18 8.70
CA PRO A 25 -15.36 -37.43 9.99
C PRO A 25 -14.29 -37.86 10.98
N LEU A 26 -13.89 -36.96 11.87
CA LEU A 26 -12.99 -37.28 12.99
C LEU A 26 -13.82 -37.75 14.19
N LYS A 27 -13.35 -38.81 14.83
CA LYS A 27 -14.00 -39.55 15.91
C LYS A 27 -14.19 -38.80 17.23
N ASP A 28 -13.66 -37.59 17.36
CA ASP A 28 -13.84 -36.73 18.53
C ASP A 28 -14.39 -35.37 18.06
N ASN A 29 -15.57 -35.01 18.58
CA ASN A 29 -16.36 -33.81 18.29
C ASN A 29 -15.60 -32.47 18.40
N LYS A 30 -14.59 -32.25 17.58
CA LYS A 30 -13.97 -30.91 17.39
C LYS A 30 -14.29 -30.39 16.01
N ILE A 31 -15.26 -29.53 15.98
CA ILE A 31 -15.65 -28.79 14.78
C ILE A 31 -14.55 -27.77 14.51
N VAL A 32 -13.86 -27.91 13.38
CA VAL A 32 -12.91 -26.91 12.88
C VAL A 32 -13.69 -25.97 11.96
N TYR A 33 -13.87 -24.74 12.36
CA TYR A 33 -14.50 -23.71 11.54
C TYR A 33 -13.48 -23.09 10.59
N PHE A 34 -13.72 -23.18 9.31
CA PHE A 34 -12.96 -22.46 8.29
C PHE A 34 -13.66 -21.14 7.96
N LEU A 35 -12.94 -20.07 8.10
CA LEU A 35 -13.48 -18.73 7.92
C LEU A 35 -13.07 -18.17 6.56
N SER A 36 -14.04 -17.99 5.68
CA SER A 36 -13.92 -17.10 4.54
C SER A 36 -14.56 -15.75 4.89
N ASN A 37 -13.84 -14.66 4.67
CA ASN A 37 -14.34 -13.27 4.70
C ASN A 37 -14.98 -12.72 5.99
N LYS A 38 -14.76 -13.30 7.17
CA LYS A 38 -15.20 -12.76 8.46
C LYS A 38 -14.04 -12.52 9.45
N HIS A 39 -12.85 -12.27 8.94
CA HIS A 39 -11.65 -12.11 9.76
C HIS A 39 -11.64 -10.88 10.67
N ILE A 40 -12.48 -9.88 10.42
CA ILE A 40 -12.61 -8.71 11.30
C ILE A 40 -13.19 -9.12 12.65
N ILE A 41 -14.22 -9.96 12.67
CA ILE A 41 -14.88 -10.41 13.93
C ILE A 41 -14.00 -11.40 14.70
N LEU A 42 -13.14 -12.14 14.02
CA LEU A 42 -12.24 -13.10 14.68
C LEU A 42 -10.96 -12.43 15.21
N ALA A 43 -10.51 -11.36 14.58
CA ALA A 43 -9.49 -10.49 15.16
C ALA A 43 -9.97 -9.92 16.50
N GLU A 44 -11.23 -9.53 16.60
CA GLU A 44 -11.85 -9.12 17.86
C GLU A 44 -11.95 -10.26 18.88
N ALA A 45 -12.20 -11.50 18.45
CA ALA A 45 -12.33 -12.65 19.34
C ALA A 45 -10.98 -13.24 19.78
N ILE A 46 -9.94 -13.18 18.94
CA ILE A 46 -8.58 -13.65 19.28
C ILE A 46 -7.82 -12.60 20.08
N MET A 47 -8.06 -11.31 19.82
CA MET A 47 -7.52 -10.21 20.62
C MET A 47 -8.25 -10.00 21.95
N GLY A 48 -9.38 -10.64 22.19
CA GLY A 48 -10.19 -10.56 23.42
C GLY A 48 -9.58 -11.18 24.68
N LEU A 49 -8.32 -11.63 24.65
CA LEU A 49 -7.58 -12.08 25.83
C LEU A 49 -6.70 -11.02 26.51
N GLY A 50 -6.76 -9.81 26.04
CA GLY A 50 -6.19 -8.66 26.73
C GLY A 50 -6.85 -7.42 26.16
N GLY A 51 -7.77 -6.81 26.90
CA GLY A 51 -8.60 -5.69 26.49
C GLY A 51 -7.87 -4.67 25.64
N ILE A 52 -7.85 -4.90 24.34
CA ILE A 52 -7.46 -3.89 23.37
C ILE A 52 -8.63 -2.94 23.32
N ASN A 53 -8.42 -1.77 23.87
CA ASN A 53 -9.33 -0.65 23.73
C ASN A 53 -9.44 -0.40 22.20
N THR A 54 -10.60 -0.72 21.60
CA THR A 54 -10.87 -0.53 20.17
C THR A 54 -11.10 0.94 19.83
N GLU A 55 -10.98 1.83 20.82
CA GLU A 55 -10.95 3.26 20.58
C GLU A 55 -9.61 3.59 19.88
N SER A 56 -9.70 4.11 18.66
CA SER A 56 -8.53 4.62 17.95
C SER A 56 -7.82 5.65 18.83
N ILE A 57 -6.51 5.51 18.98
CA ILE A 57 -5.70 6.53 19.66
C ILE A 57 -5.64 7.84 18.86
N TYR A 58 -6.07 7.83 17.61
CA TYR A 58 -6.13 9.00 16.74
C TYR A 58 -7.54 9.60 16.75
N ALA A 59 -7.62 10.93 16.86
CA ALA A 59 -8.82 11.67 16.56
C ALA A 59 -9.09 11.66 15.04
N ASP A 60 -10.35 11.86 14.66
CA ASP A 60 -10.68 12.09 13.26
C ASP A 60 -10.23 13.47 12.80
N ILE A 61 -9.73 13.54 11.57
CA ILE A 61 -9.31 14.78 10.92
C ILE A 61 -10.49 15.31 10.10
N PRO A 62 -10.85 16.61 10.24
CA PRO A 62 -11.91 17.22 9.46
C PRO A 62 -11.67 17.11 7.95
N PHE A 63 -12.74 16.92 7.17
CA PHE A 63 -12.66 16.82 5.71
C PHE A 63 -12.00 18.03 5.07
N GLU A 64 -12.27 19.24 5.58
CA GLU A 64 -11.71 20.49 5.11
C GLU A 64 -10.18 20.52 5.25
N GLU A 65 -9.64 19.96 6.33
CA GLU A 65 -8.21 19.85 6.53
C GLU A 65 -7.60 18.85 5.53
N LEU A 66 -8.23 17.71 5.32
CA LEU A 66 -7.80 16.73 4.32
C LEU A 66 -7.80 17.34 2.91
N SER A 67 -8.86 18.08 2.57
CA SER A 67 -8.97 18.78 1.29
C SER A 67 -7.88 19.83 1.10
N SER A 68 -7.61 20.64 2.13
CA SER A 68 -6.54 21.65 2.10
C SER A 68 -5.15 21.02 1.87
N LYS A 69 -4.87 19.89 2.51
CA LYS A 69 -3.61 19.15 2.28
C LYS A 69 -3.50 18.61 0.85
N LEU A 70 -4.61 18.12 0.30
CA LEU A 70 -4.66 17.70 -1.11
C LEU A 70 -4.40 18.87 -2.07
N ASP A 71 -4.97 20.04 -1.79
CA ASP A 71 -4.78 21.24 -2.62
C ASP A 71 -3.31 21.69 -2.64
N ILE A 72 -2.60 21.62 -1.52
CA ILE A 72 -1.15 21.89 -1.45
C ILE A 72 -0.37 20.95 -2.39
N LEU A 73 -0.70 19.65 -2.36
CA LEU A 73 -0.07 18.65 -3.23
C LEU A 73 -0.38 18.92 -4.72
N LYS A 74 -1.62 19.30 -5.06
CA LYS A 74 -2.06 19.56 -6.42
C LYS A 74 -1.46 20.84 -7.02
N GLN A 75 -1.25 21.86 -6.19
CA GLN A 75 -0.73 23.15 -6.63
C GLN A 75 0.59 23.02 -7.39
N ARG A 76 1.46 22.10 -6.96
CA ARG A 76 2.72 21.81 -7.65
C ARG A 76 2.53 21.49 -9.14
N TYR A 77 1.52 20.67 -9.48
CA TYR A 77 1.26 20.25 -10.86
C TYR A 77 0.51 21.32 -11.66
N ILE A 78 -0.34 22.10 -10.99
CA ILE A 78 -0.98 23.28 -11.61
C ILE A 78 0.06 24.29 -12.03
N ASP A 79 1.12 24.49 -11.25
CA ASP A 79 2.24 25.37 -11.54
C ASP A 79 3.22 24.79 -12.59
N GLY A 80 2.97 23.57 -13.09
CA GLY A 80 3.82 22.92 -14.07
C GLY A 80 5.13 22.34 -13.51
N ASN A 81 5.30 22.25 -12.20
CA ASN A 81 6.51 21.78 -11.54
C ASN A 81 6.56 20.24 -11.49
N ILE A 82 6.64 19.60 -12.67
CA ILE A 82 6.71 18.14 -12.81
C ILE A 82 8.13 17.66 -12.49
N PRO A 83 8.30 16.69 -11.57
CA PRO A 83 9.63 16.17 -11.19
C PRO A 83 10.38 15.57 -12.37
N GLY A 84 11.59 16.06 -12.62
CA GLY A 84 12.51 15.48 -13.60
C GLY A 84 13.23 14.24 -13.04
N LEU A 85 14.09 13.61 -13.86
CA LEU A 85 14.81 12.39 -13.46
C LEU A 85 15.66 12.58 -12.20
N ALA A 86 16.37 13.70 -12.08
CA ALA A 86 17.24 13.96 -10.93
C ALA A 86 16.42 14.02 -9.63
N GLU A 87 15.32 14.74 -9.63
CA GLU A 87 14.44 14.89 -8.48
C GLU A 87 13.75 13.55 -8.11
N ARG A 88 13.29 12.78 -9.11
CA ARG A 88 12.72 11.43 -8.84
C ARG A 88 13.74 10.51 -8.20
N LYS A 89 14.98 10.51 -8.68
CA LYS A 89 16.08 9.74 -8.07
C LYS A 89 16.40 10.19 -6.65
N GLU A 90 16.41 11.50 -6.40
CA GLU A 90 16.63 12.05 -5.06
C GLU A 90 15.54 11.58 -4.09
N ARG A 91 14.26 11.66 -4.48
CA ARG A 91 13.12 11.20 -3.66
C ARG A 91 13.22 9.70 -3.36
N LEU A 92 13.54 8.90 -4.37
CA LEU A 92 13.72 7.44 -4.20
C LEU A 92 14.89 7.12 -3.29
N LYS A 93 16.01 7.86 -3.41
CA LYS A 93 17.18 7.68 -2.54
C LYS A 93 16.85 8.03 -1.10
N LYS A 94 16.15 9.15 -0.85
CA LYS A 94 15.68 9.52 0.49
C LYS A 94 14.80 8.44 1.10
N LEU A 95 13.86 7.83 0.33
CA LEU A 95 13.04 6.73 0.85
C LEU A 95 13.89 5.50 1.19
N ILE A 96 14.88 5.16 0.37
CA ILE A 96 15.82 4.07 0.65
C ILE A 96 16.55 4.34 1.97
N ASP A 97 17.13 5.52 2.12
CA ASP A 97 17.89 5.91 3.30
C ASP A 97 17.01 5.90 4.57
N ILE A 98 15.81 6.46 4.50
CA ILE A 98 14.84 6.43 5.61
C ILE A 98 14.55 4.99 6.06
N VAL A 99 14.28 4.08 5.13
CA VAL A 99 13.93 2.70 5.48
C VAL A 99 15.15 1.90 5.95
N GLU A 100 16.32 2.13 5.36
CA GLU A 100 17.58 1.46 5.71
C GLU A 100 18.08 1.90 7.09
N ASP A 101 18.18 3.21 7.32
CA ASP A 101 18.71 3.78 8.55
C ASP A 101 17.79 3.54 9.76
N ASN A 102 16.49 3.36 9.54
CA ASN A 102 15.50 3.13 10.60
C ASN A 102 14.96 1.70 10.64
N SER A 103 15.67 0.74 10.04
CA SER A 103 15.21 -0.67 9.96
C SER A 103 14.87 -1.25 11.32
N ASP A 104 15.74 -1.07 12.32
CA ASP A 104 15.52 -1.60 13.67
C ASP A 104 14.33 -0.93 14.35
N ALA A 105 14.20 0.40 14.23
CA ALA A 105 13.07 1.15 14.77
C ALA A 105 11.72 0.69 14.16
N PHE A 106 11.69 0.42 12.85
CA PHE A 106 10.52 -0.19 12.22
C PHE A 106 10.22 -1.59 12.78
N GLY A 107 11.25 -2.43 12.95
CA GLY A 107 11.09 -3.76 13.54
C GLY A 107 10.51 -3.70 14.95
N GLU A 108 10.99 -2.79 15.79
CA GLU A 108 10.51 -2.56 17.16
C GLU A 108 9.09 -2.00 17.20
N ALA A 109 8.78 -1.02 16.34
CA ALA A 109 7.45 -0.43 16.26
C ALA A 109 6.40 -1.47 15.85
N ILE A 110 6.69 -2.25 14.80
CA ILE A 110 5.81 -3.33 14.34
C ILE A 110 5.65 -4.39 15.44
N GLN A 111 6.72 -4.83 16.08
CA GLN A 111 6.63 -5.79 17.17
C GLN A 111 5.77 -5.25 18.33
N SER A 112 5.89 -3.98 18.65
CA SER A 112 5.10 -3.32 19.69
C SER A 112 3.62 -3.24 19.35
N ASP A 113 3.27 -2.99 18.08
CA ASP A 113 1.89 -2.92 17.61
C ASP A 113 1.24 -4.32 17.58
N PHE A 114 1.98 -5.35 17.17
CA PHE A 114 1.46 -6.72 17.03
C PHE A 114 1.58 -7.55 18.33
N GLY A 115 2.49 -7.22 19.22
CA GLY A 115 2.75 -7.94 20.45
C GLY A 115 3.42 -9.31 20.26
N THR A 116 3.02 -10.06 19.25
CA THR A 116 3.46 -11.47 19.01
C THR A 116 4.34 -11.63 17.77
N ARG A 117 4.35 -10.68 16.84
CA ARG A 117 5.16 -10.75 15.63
C ARG A 117 6.63 -10.56 15.94
N HIS A 118 7.44 -11.58 15.64
CA HIS A 118 8.89 -11.51 15.88
C HIS A 118 9.54 -10.45 14.97
N GLN A 119 10.42 -9.62 15.56
CA GLN A 119 11.08 -8.52 14.85
C GLN A 119 11.79 -8.96 13.56
N GLN A 120 12.47 -10.11 13.56
CA GLN A 120 13.17 -10.61 12.36
C GLN A 120 12.23 -10.93 11.19
N ILE A 121 11.00 -11.38 11.47
CA ILE A 121 9.97 -11.60 10.44
C ILE A 121 9.56 -10.26 9.84
N SER A 122 9.32 -9.25 10.68
CA SER A 122 8.99 -7.89 10.22
C SER A 122 10.12 -7.28 9.40
N LEU A 123 11.36 -7.43 9.85
CA LEU A 123 12.54 -6.96 9.12
C LEU A 123 12.67 -7.64 7.74
N LEU A 124 12.43 -8.94 7.65
CA LEU A 124 12.55 -9.68 6.39
C LEU A 124 11.39 -9.38 5.44
N ALA A 125 10.16 -9.53 5.93
CA ALA A 125 8.97 -9.53 5.08
C ALA A 125 8.41 -8.14 4.81
N ASP A 126 8.67 -7.16 5.67
CA ASP A 126 8.13 -5.81 5.55
C ASP A 126 9.26 -4.82 5.16
N VAL A 127 10.30 -4.67 5.98
CA VAL A 127 11.34 -3.66 5.77
C VAL A 127 12.26 -3.99 4.58
N ARG A 128 12.84 -5.20 4.53
CA ARG A 128 13.77 -5.58 3.45
C ARG A 128 13.10 -5.74 2.10
N SER A 129 11.84 -6.18 2.07
CA SER A 129 11.07 -6.22 0.82
C SER A 129 10.85 -4.82 0.27
N THR A 130 10.54 -3.84 1.13
CA THR A 130 10.42 -2.43 0.75
C THR A 130 11.74 -1.88 0.20
N LEU A 131 12.87 -2.14 0.86
CA LEU A 131 14.20 -1.74 0.39
C LEU A 131 14.55 -2.34 -0.97
N SER A 132 14.28 -3.64 -1.15
CA SER A 132 14.53 -4.33 -2.42
C SER A 132 13.77 -3.67 -3.57
N PHE A 133 12.50 -3.37 -3.33
CA PHE A 133 11.63 -2.73 -4.29
C PHE A 133 12.05 -1.28 -4.60
N ALA A 134 12.37 -0.49 -3.57
CA ALA A 134 12.85 0.89 -3.74
C ALA A 134 14.17 0.96 -4.53
N ASN A 135 15.12 0.07 -4.22
CA ASN A 135 16.39 -0.04 -4.94
C ASN A 135 16.18 -0.45 -6.41
N TYR A 136 15.23 -1.35 -6.68
CA TYR A 136 14.88 -1.72 -8.05
C TYR A 136 14.33 -0.51 -8.81
N SER A 137 13.40 0.24 -8.22
CA SER A 137 12.81 1.43 -8.83
C SER A 137 13.86 2.53 -9.06
N TYR A 138 14.75 2.76 -8.11
CA TYR A 138 15.86 3.72 -8.26
C TYR A 138 16.78 3.39 -9.44
N LYS A 139 17.09 2.11 -9.64
CA LYS A 139 17.95 1.65 -10.74
C LYS A 139 17.26 1.79 -12.11
N ASN A 140 15.95 1.61 -12.17
CA ASN A 140 15.22 1.50 -13.42
C ASN A 140 14.47 2.77 -13.85
N VAL A 141 14.23 3.74 -12.95
CA VAL A 141 13.43 4.94 -13.24
C VAL A 141 13.90 5.70 -14.48
N SER A 142 15.22 5.75 -14.73
CA SER A 142 15.76 6.43 -15.91
C SER A 142 15.36 5.76 -17.24
N SER A 143 15.24 4.44 -17.25
CA SER A 143 14.80 3.70 -18.43
C SER A 143 13.29 3.81 -18.64
N TRP A 144 12.52 3.82 -17.55
CA TRP A 144 11.06 3.95 -17.59
C TRP A 144 10.58 5.31 -18.10
N MET A 145 11.37 6.35 -17.87
CA MET A 145 11.08 7.71 -18.36
C MET A 145 11.39 7.91 -19.85
N GLN A 146 12.03 6.93 -20.52
CA GLN A 146 12.36 7.10 -21.93
C GLN A 146 11.09 7.04 -22.82
N PRO A 147 10.94 7.97 -23.77
CA PRO A 147 9.84 7.93 -24.70
C PRO A 147 9.84 6.66 -25.54
N GLU A 148 8.71 6.00 -25.63
CA GLU A 148 8.53 4.80 -26.43
C GLU A 148 8.22 5.16 -27.89
N LYS A 149 9.03 4.68 -28.84
CA LYS A 149 8.79 4.89 -30.25
C LYS A 149 7.60 4.04 -30.72
N ARG A 150 6.73 4.65 -31.54
CA ARG A 150 5.61 4.00 -32.20
C ARG A 150 5.68 4.23 -33.71
N SER A 151 5.12 3.31 -34.49
CA SER A 151 5.01 3.48 -35.93
C SER A 151 3.75 4.29 -36.25
N PRO A 152 3.87 5.41 -37.00
CA PRO A 152 2.70 6.13 -37.50
C PRO A 152 1.90 5.28 -38.49
N ASN A 153 0.59 5.54 -38.60
CA ASN A 153 -0.26 4.85 -39.57
C ASN A 153 0.07 5.33 -41.02
N PHE A 154 -0.24 4.44 -41.99
CA PHE A 154 -0.22 4.79 -43.40
C PHE A 154 -1.23 5.93 -43.69
N PRO A 155 -0.90 6.93 -44.53
CA PRO A 155 0.34 7.10 -45.30
C PRO A 155 1.43 7.93 -44.57
N LEU A 156 1.22 8.35 -43.30
CA LEU A 156 2.11 9.26 -42.58
C LEU A 156 3.51 8.68 -42.38
N ASN A 157 3.63 7.35 -42.24
CA ASN A 157 4.90 6.65 -42.15
C ASN A 157 5.79 6.83 -43.38
N LEU A 158 5.19 6.93 -44.60
CA LEU A 158 5.90 7.19 -45.84
C LEU A 158 6.36 8.64 -45.96
N LEU A 159 5.69 9.56 -45.26
CA LEU A 159 6.00 11.00 -45.24
C LEU A 159 7.02 11.37 -44.17
N GLY A 160 7.64 10.37 -43.53
CA GLY A 160 8.67 10.59 -42.48
C GLY A 160 8.12 11.03 -41.12
N ALA A 161 6.81 10.88 -40.87
CA ALA A 161 6.22 11.18 -39.57
C ALA A 161 6.82 10.26 -38.46
N LYS A 162 6.94 10.80 -37.25
CA LYS A 162 7.44 10.08 -36.05
C LYS A 162 6.39 10.14 -34.96
N ALA A 163 6.09 9.00 -34.35
CA ALA A 163 5.21 8.91 -33.19
C ALA A 163 5.98 8.44 -31.95
N ARG A 164 5.67 9.03 -30.81
CA ARG A 164 6.25 8.64 -29.51
C ARG A 164 5.19 8.68 -28.44
N VAL A 165 5.27 7.75 -27.48
CA VAL A 165 4.50 7.77 -26.24
C VAL A 165 5.40 8.33 -25.15
N HIS A 166 4.96 9.39 -24.49
CA HIS A 166 5.60 9.98 -23.34
C HIS A 166 4.78 9.63 -22.08
N TYR A 167 5.44 9.04 -21.10
CA TYR A 167 4.81 8.73 -19.82
C TYR A 167 4.87 9.96 -18.92
N GLN A 168 3.72 10.40 -18.43
CA GLN A 168 3.59 11.55 -17.53
C GLN A 168 2.98 11.12 -16.20
N PRO A 169 3.28 11.83 -15.10
CA PRO A 169 2.61 11.59 -13.82
C PRO A 169 1.12 11.88 -13.93
N TYR A 170 0.33 11.21 -13.11
CA TYR A 170 -1.09 11.53 -12.94
C TYR A 170 -1.28 12.87 -12.22
N GLY A 171 -0.47 13.14 -11.20
CA GLY A 171 -0.59 14.25 -10.28
C GLY A 171 -0.45 13.79 -8.84
N VAL A 172 -1.53 13.76 -8.08
CA VAL A 172 -1.55 13.33 -6.68
C VAL A 172 -2.19 11.95 -6.54
N VAL A 173 -1.42 11.02 -5.97
CA VAL A 173 -1.87 9.64 -5.68
C VAL A 173 -2.28 9.52 -4.22
N GLY A 174 -3.53 9.13 -3.96
CA GLY A 174 -3.98 8.69 -2.65
C GLY A 174 -3.54 7.24 -2.40
N ILE A 175 -3.07 6.94 -1.19
CA ILE A 175 -2.66 5.58 -0.78
C ILE A 175 -3.35 5.26 0.54
N ILE A 176 -4.16 4.19 0.57
CA ILE A 176 -4.76 3.66 1.79
C ILE A 176 -4.06 2.35 2.12
N SER A 177 -3.27 2.38 3.20
CA SER A 177 -2.43 1.28 3.63
C SER A 177 -3.10 0.43 4.71
N PRO A 178 -3.01 -0.91 4.64
CA PRO A 178 -3.50 -1.82 5.66
C PRO A 178 -2.51 -1.95 6.83
N TRP A 179 -2.93 -2.72 7.83
CA TRP A 179 -2.16 -2.94 9.05
C TRP A 179 -1.15 -4.10 8.98
N ASN A 180 -1.34 -5.08 8.08
CA ASN A 180 -0.61 -6.35 8.11
C ASN A 180 0.88 -6.26 7.69
N PHE A 181 1.22 -5.37 6.75
CA PHE A 181 2.58 -5.02 6.33
C PHE A 181 2.69 -3.50 6.21
N PRO A 182 2.71 -2.79 7.35
CA PRO A 182 2.47 -1.35 7.38
C PRO A 182 3.57 -0.53 6.68
N VAL A 183 4.81 -0.98 6.70
CA VAL A 183 5.91 -0.29 6.00
C VAL A 183 5.87 -0.59 4.50
N ASN A 184 5.76 -1.86 4.12
CA ASN A 184 5.77 -2.26 2.71
C ASN A 184 4.56 -1.72 1.95
N LEU A 185 3.37 -1.80 2.53
CA LEU A 185 2.13 -1.42 1.86
C LEU A 185 1.79 0.08 1.98
N SER A 186 2.64 0.87 2.64
CA SER A 186 2.59 2.34 2.61
C SER A 186 3.74 2.92 1.78
N ILE A 187 4.98 2.57 2.10
CA ILE A 187 6.18 3.10 1.42
C ILE A 187 6.36 2.47 0.02
N GLY A 188 5.98 1.21 -0.19
CA GLY A 188 6.04 0.57 -1.51
C GLY A 188 5.25 1.34 -2.58
N PRO A 189 3.95 1.58 -2.40
CA PRO A 189 3.18 2.42 -3.31
C PRO A 189 3.70 3.87 -3.44
N LEU A 190 4.27 4.44 -2.37
CA LEU A 190 4.93 5.75 -2.42
C LEU A 190 6.16 5.73 -3.33
N VAL A 191 6.97 4.66 -3.29
CA VAL A 191 8.11 4.47 -4.21
C VAL A 191 7.63 4.50 -5.66
N ASP A 192 6.54 3.81 -5.99
CA ASP A 192 5.97 3.83 -7.34
C ASP A 192 5.45 5.20 -7.73
N ALA A 193 4.75 5.87 -6.82
CA ALA A 193 4.26 7.23 -7.04
C ALA A 193 5.41 8.19 -7.34
N PHE A 194 6.50 8.14 -6.57
CA PHE A 194 7.67 8.98 -6.79
C PHE A 194 8.46 8.63 -8.05
N ALA A 195 8.60 7.34 -8.37
CA ALA A 195 9.23 6.89 -9.62
C ALA A 195 8.45 7.39 -10.84
N ALA A 196 7.13 7.37 -10.78
CA ALA A 196 6.26 7.92 -11.82
C ALA A 196 6.24 9.46 -11.86
N GLY A 197 6.77 10.13 -10.82
CA GLY A 197 6.82 11.60 -10.71
C GLY A 197 5.56 12.22 -10.10
N ASN A 198 4.76 11.42 -9.38
CA ASN A 198 3.60 11.91 -8.66
C ASN A 198 3.97 12.49 -7.29
N ALA A 199 3.05 13.25 -6.70
CA ALA A 199 2.97 13.48 -5.27
C ALA A 199 2.04 12.44 -4.64
N ALA A 200 2.06 12.30 -3.33
CA ALA A 200 1.24 11.30 -2.65
C ALA A 200 0.63 11.83 -1.34
N MET A 201 -0.56 11.33 -1.03
CA MET A 201 -1.18 11.46 0.28
C MET A 201 -1.45 10.06 0.81
N ILE A 202 -0.97 9.73 2.01
CA ILE A 202 -1.01 8.38 2.55
C ILE A 202 -1.88 8.36 3.80
N LYS A 203 -2.94 7.54 3.80
CA LYS A 203 -3.70 7.22 5.01
C LYS A 203 -3.17 5.90 5.57
N LEU A 204 -2.53 5.99 6.72
CA LEU A 204 -2.04 4.82 7.44
C LEU A 204 -3.14 4.16 8.27
N SER A 205 -2.92 2.90 8.64
CA SER A 205 -3.88 2.17 9.44
C SER A 205 -3.83 2.57 10.91
N GLU A 206 -4.98 2.81 11.51
CA GLU A 206 -5.15 3.09 12.94
C GLU A 206 -4.86 1.88 13.84
N PHE A 207 -4.78 0.67 13.27
CA PHE A 207 -4.50 -0.56 14.00
C PHE A 207 -3.01 -0.80 14.30
N VAL A 208 -2.11 -0.01 13.72
CA VAL A 208 -0.66 -0.07 13.94
C VAL A 208 -0.10 1.31 14.29
N PRO A 209 -0.54 1.88 15.41
CA PRO A 209 -0.33 3.29 15.72
C PRO A 209 1.13 3.67 15.91
N ARG A 210 1.95 2.79 16.48
CA ARG A 210 3.39 3.09 16.69
C ARG A 210 4.14 3.11 15.38
N THR A 211 3.88 2.15 14.51
CA THR A 211 4.46 2.10 13.17
C THR A 211 3.97 3.27 12.32
N SER A 212 2.68 3.60 12.40
CA SER A 212 2.08 4.72 11.67
C SER A 212 2.66 6.06 12.10
N GLN A 213 2.88 6.27 13.40
CA GLN A 213 3.51 7.48 13.91
C GLN A 213 4.99 7.60 13.48
N LEU A 214 5.72 6.47 13.48
CA LEU A 214 7.11 6.45 13.01
C LEU A 214 7.19 6.81 11.53
N VAL A 215 6.34 6.23 10.68
CA VAL A 215 6.28 6.58 9.24
C VAL A 215 5.97 8.06 9.06
N GLU A 216 4.96 8.60 9.76
CA GLU A 216 4.59 10.01 9.67
C GLU A 216 5.76 10.92 10.02
N ASN A 217 6.43 10.68 11.15
CA ASN A 217 7.55 11.49 11.60
C ASN A 217 8.68 11.49 10.58
N LEU A 218 9.11 10.31 10.12
CA LEU A 218 10.20 10.16 9.17
C LEU A 218 9.89 10.81 7.81
N ILE A 219 8.66 10.70 7.33
CA ILE A 219 8.25 11.35 6.08
C ILE A 219 8.23 12.86 6.26
N LYS A 220 7.67 13.39 7.34
CA LYS A 220 7.57 14.81 7.62
C LYS A 220 8.95 15.49 7.81
N GLU A 221 9.91 14.76 8.38
CA GLU A 221 11.28 15.26 8.56
C GLU A 221 12.08 15.35 7.25
N ASN A 222 11.74 14.52 6.25
CA ASN A 222 12.56 14.36 5.05
C ASN A 222 11.94 14.90 3.76
N PHE A 223 10.62 15.14 3.75
CA PHE A 223 9.90 15.61 2.57
C PHE A 223 9.05 16.83 2.87
N SER A 224 8.85 17.66 1.84
CA SER A 224 7.91 18.76 1.92
C SER A 224 6.46 18.29 1.78
N GLU A 225 5.51 19.04 2.34
CA GLU A 225 4.07 18.75 2.19
C GLU A 225 3.58 18.85 0.73
N SER A 226 4.34 19.48 -0.16
CA SER A 226 4.07 19.50 -1.61
C SER A 226 4.53 18.21 -2.33
N GLU A 227 5.21 17.30 -1.64
CA GLU A 227 5.70 16.04 -2.20
C GLU A 227 4.91 14.85 -1.65
N VAL A 228 4.76 14.78 -0.34
CA VAL A 228 4.01 13.72 0.33
C VAL A 228 3.46 14.19 1.67
N VAL A 229 2.23 13.79 1.95
CA VAL A 229 1.55 14.01 3.24
C VAL A 229 1.10 12.67 3.80
N VAL A 230 1.42 12.41 5.06
CA VAL A 230 0.93 11.26 5.80
C VAL A 230 -0.23 11.68 6.70
N ILE A 231 -1.27 10.87 6.72
CA ILE A 231 -2.50 11.08 7.49
C ILE A 231 -2.67 9.93 8.47
N ASN A 232 -2.61 10.25 9.76
CA ASN A 232 -3.03 9.40 10.85
C ASN A 232 -4.38 9.88 11.36
N GLY A 233 -5.37 9.01 11.43
CA GLY A 233 -6.73 9.36 11.85
C GLY A 233 -7.58 8.11 11.98
N ALA A 234 -8.72 8.23 12.68
CA ALA A 234 -9.65 7.15 12.92
C ALA A 234 -10.50 6.79 11.68
N MET A 235 -11.55 6.02 11.90
CA MET A 235 -12.40 5.48 10.83
C MET A 235 -13.03 6.55 9.95
N GLN A 236 -13.53 7.64 10.55
CA GLN A 236 -14.18 8.71 9.77
C GLN A 236 -13.18 9.39 8.84
N THR A 237 -11.94 9.61 9.30
CA THR A 237 -10.85 10.11 8.44
C THR A 237 -10.60 9.20 7.24
N SER A 238 -10.64 7.86 7.44
CA SER A 238 -10.49 6.90 6.33
C SER A 238 -11.64 7.00 5.33
N ILE A 239 -12.88 7.17 5.80
CA ILE A 239 -14.05 7.37 4.95
C ILE A 239 -13.93 8.68 4.16
N ASP A 240 -13.58 9.76 4.82
CA ASP A 240 -13.46 11.08 4.22
C ASP A 240 -12.30 11.16 3.23
N PHE A 241 -11.20 10.46 3.51
CA PHE A 241 -10.09 10.31 2.57
C PHE A 241 -10.52 9.72 1.22
N THR A 242 -11.45 8.75 1.21
CA THR A 242 -11.95 8.14 -0.04
C THR A 242 -12.79 9.08 -0.90
N LYS A 243 -13.29 10.19 -0.34
CA LYS A 243 -14.11 11.19 -1.03
C LYS A 243 -13.26 12.26 -1.72
N LEU A 244 -11.97 12.30 -1.43
CA LEU A 244 -11.08 13.30 -2.01
C LEU A 244 -10.88 13.07 -3.52
N PRO A 245 -10.84 14.14 -4.33
CA PRO A 245 -10.66 14.04 -5.78
C PRO A 245 -9.19 13.84 -6.17
N PHE A 246 -8.62 12.69 -5.79
CA PHE A 246 -7.27 12.29 -6.23
C PHE A 246 -7.21 12.08 -7.73
N ASP A 247 -6.00 12.16 -8.30
CA ASP A 247 -5.76 11.80 -9.70
C ASP A 247 -5.60 10.27 -9.88
N HIS A 248 -5.31 9.55 -8.79
CA HIS A 248 -5.35 8.10 -8.68
C HIS A 248 -5.47 7.71 -7.21
N LEU A 249 -6.14 6.60 -6.90
CA LEU A 249 -6.24 6.08 -5.54
C LEU A 249 -5.85 4.60 -5.50
N ILE A 250 -4.90 4.28 -4.62
CA ILE A 250 -4.46 2.91 -4.33
C ILE A 250 -5.08 2.49 -3.00
N TYR A 251 -5.75 1.36 -3.00
CA TYR A 251 -6.31 0.75 -1.80
C TYR A 251 -5.82 -0.68 -1.66
N THR A 252 -5.27 -1.02 -0.50
CA THR A 252 -4.91 -2.39 -0.13
C THR A 252 -5.74 -2.81 1.07
N GLY A 253 -6.49 -3.92 0.96
CA GLY A 253 -7.34 -4.40 2.05
C GLY A 253 -8.43 -5.39 1.63
N SER A 254 -9.54 -5.43 2.37
CA SER A 254 -10.62 -6.36 2.10
C SER A 254 -11.49 -5.97 0.90
N THR A 255 -12.04 -6.97 0.21
CA THR A 255 -12.93 -6.78 -0.94
C THR A 255 -14.20 -5.98 -0.57
N ASP A 256 -14.75 -6.17 0.63
CA ASP A 256 -15.99 -5.50 1.01
C ASP A 256 -15.76 -4.00 1.26
N ILE A 257 -14.62 -3.63 1.83
CA ILE A 257 -14.24 -2.22 1.96
C ILE A 257 -13.88 -1.64 0.60
N ALA A 258 -13.17 -2.38 -0.27
CA ALA A 258 -12.85 -1.94 -1.63
C ALA A 258 -14.07 -1.53 -2.44
N LYS A 259 -15.21 -2.24 -2.30
CA LYS A 259 -16.47 -1.86 -2.94
C LYS A 259 -16.97 -0.48 -2.47
N LYS A 260 -16.84 -0.18 -1.17
CA LYS A 260 -17.19 1.13 -0.61
C LYS A 260 -16.25 2.22 -1.13
N VAL A 261 -14.94 1.97 -1.08
CA VAL A 261 -13.91 2.86 -1.64
C VAL A 261 -14.20 3.17 -3.12
N SER A 262 -14.50 2.13 -3.91
CA SER A 262 -14.84 2.27 -5.34
C SER A 262 -16.09 3.13 -5.56
N SER A 263 -17.11 2.95 -4.72
CA SER A 263 -18.34 3.73 -4.81
C SER A 263 -18.11 5.22 -4.49
N GLU A 264 -17.27 5.54 -3.52
CA GLU A 264 -16.93 6.93 -3.19
C GLU A 264 -16.03 7.56 -4.27
N ALA A 265 -14.97 6.88 -4.68
CA ALA A 265 -14.04 7.34 -5.70
C ALA A 265 -14.72 7.60 -7.06
N ALA A 266 -15.71 6.77 -7.42
CA ALA A 266 -16.47 6.93 -8.65
C ALA A 266 -17.24 8.26 -8.74
N LYS A 267 -17.61 8.87 -7.61
CA LYS A 267 -18.30 10.18 -7.59
C LYS A 267 -17.44 11.29 -8.18
N ASN A 268 -16.12 11.17 -8.05
CA ASN A 268 -15.13 12.10 -8.59
C ASN A 268 -14.37 11.52 -9.80
N LEU A 269 -14.80 10.38 -10.35
CA LEU A 269 -14.16 9.66 -11.46
C LEU A 269 -12.68 9.33 -11.18
N VAL A 270 -12.32 9.09 -9.92
CA VAL A 270 -10.95 8.76 -9.52
C VAL A 270 -10.61 7.33 -9.97
N PRO A 271 -9.56 7.14 -10.79
CA PRO A 271 -9.08 5.81 -11.15
C PRO A 271 -8.53 5.06 -9.94
N LEU A 272 -8.76 3.74 -9.87
CA LEU A 272 -8.39 2.92 -8.72
C LEU A 272 -7.40 1.81 -9.08
N THR A 273 -6.45 1.57 -8.18
CA THR A 273 -5.75 0.29 -8.05
C THR A 273 -6.19 -0.37 -6.75
N LEU A 274 -6.75 -1.58 -6.86
CA LEU A 274 -7.27 -2.33 -5.73
C LEU A 274 -6.44 -3.60 -5.54
N GLU A 275 -5.71 -3.65 -4.42
CA GLU A 275 -4.95 -4.81 -3.97
C GLU A 275 -5.74 -5.52 -2.87
N LEU A 276 -6.31 -6.67 -3.19
CA LEU A 276 -7.32 -7.32 -2.38
C LEU A 276 -6.89 -8.72 -1.96
N GLY A 277 -7.54 -9.24 -0.92
CA GLY A 277 -7.35 -10.60 -0.47
C GLY A 277 -7.72 -11.65 -1.52
N GLY A 278 -7.26 -12.85 -1.29
CA GLY A 278 -7.52 -14.01 -2.17
C GLY A 278 -8.15 -15.19 -1.41
N LYS A 279 -8.21 -16.32 -2.09
CA LYS A 279 -8.75 -17.59 -1.56
C LYS A 279 -7.70 -18.68 -1.72
N SER A 280 -6.55 -18.52 -1.06
CA SER A 280 -5.53 -19.58 -1.03
C SER A 280 -6.04 -20.79 -0.28
N PRO A 281 -5.88 -22.03 -0.80
CA PRO A 281 -6.28 -23.23 -0.09
C PRO A 281 -5.38 -23.42 1.13
N THR A 282 -6.00 -23.64 2.29
CA THR A 282 -5.32 -24.01 3.52
C THR A 282 -5.67 -25.46 3.87
N ILE A 283 -4.66 -26.31 4.03
CA ILE A 283 -4.84 -27.71 4.43
C ILE A 283 -4.35 -27.82 5.88
N ALA A 284 -5.29 -28.00 6.81
CA ALA A 284 -4.99 -28.24 8.21
C ALA A 284 -5.35 -29.68 8.55
N VAL A 285 -4.43 -30.40 9.18
CA VAL A 285 -4.60 -31.80 9.65
C VAL A 285 -4.42 -31.84 11.16
N SER A 286 -4.80 -32.95 11.80
CA SER A 286 -4.77 -33.09 13.26
C SER A 286 -3.41 -32.85 13.91
N TYR A 287 -2.34 -32.97 13.16
CA TYR A 287 -0.95 -32.71 13.60
C TYR A 287 -0.39 -31.36 13.12
N THR A 288 -1.23 -30.50 12.52
CA THR A 288 -0.81 -29.12 12.17
C THR A 288 -0.75 -28.27 13.43
N HIS A 289 0.41 -27.69 13.72
CA HIS A 289 0.61 -26.81 14.87
C HIS A 289 0.15 -25.39 14.54
N LEU A 290 -1.16 -25.16 14.49
CA LEU A 290 -1.75 -23.86 14.12
C LEU A 290 -1.24 -22.71 15.01
N ARG A 291 -1.07 -22.95 16.33
CA ARG A 291 -0.56 -21.92 17.25
C ARG A 291 0.87 -21.45 16.93
N ALA A 292 1.70 -22.31 16.35
CA ALA A 292 3.05 -21.95 15.93
C ALA A 292 3.06 -21.07 14.65
N HIS A 293 1.95 -21.08 13.88
CA HIS A 293 1.80 -20.31 12.65
C HIS A 293 0.92 -19.07 12.84
N GLU A 294 0.00 -19.06 13.80
CA GLU A 294 -0.84 -17.90 14.11
C GLU A 294 -0.06 -16.72 14.67
N THR A 295 1.12 -16.96 15.26
CA THR A 295 2.01 -15.91 15.73
C THR A 295 2.81 -15.23 14.61
N HIS A 296 2.65 -15.65 13.37
CA HIS A 296 3.45 -15.20 12.23
C HIS A 296 2.62 -14.59 11.09
N SER A 297 1.30 -14.44 11.25
CA SER A 297 0.41 -13.85 10.23
C SER A 297 -0.28 -12.59 10.71
#